data_6f670a50e4e5978dd201d7c89e65e450
#
_entry.id   6f670a50e4e5978dd201d7c89e65e450
#
_cell.length_a   1.000
_cell.length_b   1.000
_cell.length_c   1.000
_cell.angle_alpha   90.00
_cell.angle_beta   90.00
_cell.angle_gamma   90.00
#
_symmetry.space_group_name_H-M   'P 1'
#
loop_
_entity.id
_entity.type
_entity.pdbx_description
1 polymer ?
#
loop_
_entity_poly.entity_id
_entity_poly.type
_entity_poly.pdbx_seq_one_letter_code
_entity_poly.pdbx_strand_id
1 'polypeptide(L)'
;MKQLDNFIHIAQIFSTDKKLVTKIQEASQTLKDSLIEAVKTLHPEHVFEIPKEKCESCFDFLREYLENKGNIFSTNYDLLLYWVLMRNNAEFAIDGFGRELENPEEIIIGEEPEFSDELIWGKHKKEQTVFYLHGTLPIFDTGIDIIKEQYDSQHYLLEKINNRMENKEYPIFVTAGGAKEKLNNIMHNKYLSHCYEQLSTIEGSLVVFGFNFGEYDTHIIDAINKACHYGKRAGDKLHSVYIGVYSDEDLKHIENIEYKFMCKVNKYNARTAKIW
;
A
#
# COMPACT_ATOMS: atom_id res chain seq x y z
N MET A 1 -11.83 -8.94 -5.84
CA MET A 1 -11.80 -10.14 -6.70
C MET A 1 -12.28 -11.37 -5.94
N LYS A 2 -11.65 -11.80 -4.83
CA LYS A 2 -12.04 -12.99 -4.02
C LYS A 2 -13.54 -13.03 -3.63
N GLN A 3 -14.14 -11.90 -3.26
CA GLN A 3 -15.58 -11.81 -2.96
C GLN A 3 -16.44 -12.04 -4.20
N LEU A 4 -16.00 -11.58 -5.36
CA LEU A 4 -16.73 -11.80 -6.63
C LEU A 4 -16.66 -13.26 -7.05
N ASP A 5 -15.53 -13.93 -6.87
CA ASP A 5 -15.39 -15.36 -7.14
C ASP A 5 -16.27 -16.20 -6.19
N ASN A 6 -16.32 -15.84 -4.89
CA ASN A 6 -17.24 -16.47 -3.93
C ASN A 6 -18.70 -16.24 -4.32
N PHE A 7 -19.08 -15.04 -4.76
CA PHE A 7 -20.42 -14.75 -5.22
C PHE A 7 -20.80 -15.58 -6.45
N ILE A 8 -19.88 -15.70 -7.42
CA ILE A 8 -20.08 -16.57 -8.59
C ILE A 8 -20.30 -18.02 -8.17
N HIS A 9 -19.49 -18.53 -7.25
CA HIS A 9 -19.61 -19.89 -6.73
C HIS A 9 -20.99 -20.12 -6.08
N ILE A 10 -21.43 -19.22 -5.22
CA ILE A 10 -22.75 -19.25 -4.60
C ILE A 10 -23.85 -19.18 -5.67
N ALA A 11 -23.74 -18.29 -6.64
CA ALA A 11 -24.71 -18.16 -7.73
C ALA A 11 -24.80 -19.43 -8.58
N GLN A 12 -23.69 -20.14 -8.81
CA GLN A 12 -23.68 -21.43 -9.51
C GLN A 12 -24.46 -22.52 -8.77
N ILE A 13 -24.37 -22.53 -7.42
CA ILE A 13 -25.05 -23.54 -6.59
C ILE A 13 -26.56 -23.27 -6.49
N PHE A 14 -26.95 -22.01 -6.31
CA PHE A 14 -28.31 -21.65 -5.94
C PHE A 14 -29.16 -21.06 -7.08
N SER A 15 -28.55 -20.56 -8.15
CA SER A 15 -29.32 -19.96 -9.26
C SER A 15 -29.78 -21.00 -10.26
N THR A 16 -31.07 -20.97 -10.56
CA THR A 16 -31.67 -21.73 -11.67
C THR A 16 -31.47 -21.04 -13.02
N ASP A 17 -31.13 -19.76 -13.04
CA ASP A 17 -30.88 -19.01 -14.26
C ASP A 17 -29.41 -19.11 -14.68
N LYS A 18 -29.14 -20.11 -15.53
CA LYS A 18 -27.79 -20.34 -16.08
C LYS A 18 -27.28 -19.16 -16.90
N LYS A 19 -28.16 -18.41 -17.60
CA LYS A 19 -27.75 -17.26 -18.41
C LYS A 19 -27.25 -16.11 -17.53
N LEU A 20 -27.88 -15.89 -16.36
CA LEU A 20 -27.42 -14.89 -15.40
C LEU A 20 -26.05 -15.26 -14.86
N VAL A 21 -25.85 -16.51 -14.46
CA VAL A 21 -24.57 -17.02 -13.96
C VAL A 21 -23.46 -16.82 -14.99
N THR A 22 -23.70 -17.20 -16.26
CA THR A 22 -22.73 -17.00 -17.34
C THR A 22 -22.37 -15.52 -17.53
N LYS A 23 -23.35 -14.61 -17.54
CA LYS A 23 -23.09 -13.17 -17.66
C LYS A 23 -22.25 -12.61 -16.52
N ILE A 24 -22.49 -13.07 -15.29
CA ILE A 24 -21.69 -12.66 -14.12
C ILE A 24 -20.25 -13.16 -14.25
N GLN A 25 -20.06 -14.39 -14.71
CA GLN A 25 -18.74 -14.96 -14.98
C GLN A 25 -17.97 -14.18 -16.08
N GLU A 26 -18.63 -13.90 -17.19
CA GLU A 26 -18.06 -13.10 -18.29
C GLU A 26 -17.66 -11.70 -17.81
N ALA A 27 -18.52 -11.02 -17.05
CA ALA A 27 -18.23 -9.72 -16.48
C ALA A 27 -17.05 -9.76 -15.50
N SER A 28 -16.98 -10.80 -14.65
CA SER A 28 -15.85 -11.02 -13.75
C SER A 28 -14.56 -11.23 -14.51
N GLN A 29 -14.57 -12.06 -15.56
CA GLN A 29 -13.40 -12.31 -16.38
C GLN A 29 -12.93 -11.03 -17.08
N THR A 30 -13.86 -10.27 -17.66
CA THR A 30 -13.53 -8.98 -18.30
C THR A 30 -12.85 -8.01 -17.31
N LEU A 31 -13.32 -7.93 -16.07
CA LEU A 31 -12.69 -7.10 -15.04
C LEU A 31 -11.26 -7.56 -14.70
N LYS A 32 -11.05 -8.88 -14.61
CA LYS A 32 -9.73 -9.48 -14.36
C LYS A 32 -8.75 -9.18 -15.49
N ASP A 33 -9.18 -9.41 -16.71
CA ASP A 33 -8.38 -9.17 -17.91
C ASP A 33 -8.04 -7.68 -18.05
N SER A 34 -8.99 -6.79 -17.77
CA SER A 34 -8.77 -5.34 -17.77
C SER A 34 -7.78 -4.90 -16.69
N LEU A 35 -7.79 -5.53 -15.52
CA LEU A 35 -6.80 -5.24 -14.47
C LEU A 35 -5.40 -5.67 -14.90
N ILE A 36 -5.25 -6.88 -15.42
CA ILE A 36 -3.97 -7.41 -15.93
C ILE A 36 -3.44 -6.49 -17.05
N GLU A 37 -4.29 -6.12 -18.00
CA GLU A 37 -3.91 -5.25 -19.09
C GLU A 37 -3.50 -3.85 -18.59
N ALA A 38 -4.23 -3.28 -17.63
CA ALA A 38 -3.87 -1.99 -17.04
C ALA A 38 -2.50 -2.05 -16.35
N VAL A 39 -2.20 -3.12 -15.61
CA VAL A 39 -0.90 -3.32 -14.97
C VAL A 39 0.20 -3.42 -16.03
N LYS A 40 -0.01 -4.22 -17.10
CA LYS A 40 0.97 -4.41 -18.17
C LYS A 40 1.27 -3.14 -18.98
N THR A 41 0.27 -2.26 -19.15
CA THR A 41 0.41 -1.09 -20.03
C THR A 41 0.75 0.20 -19.33
N LEU A 42 0.38 0.35 -18.05
CA LEU A 42 0.51 1.63 -17.35
C LEU A 42 1.72 1.70 -16.41
N HIS A 43 2.27 0.56 -16.01
CA HIS A 43 3.43 0.54 -15.12
C HIS A 43 4.74 0.41 -15.88
N PRO A 44 5.80 1.12 -15.45
CA PRO A 44 7.13 0.87 -15.96
C PRO A 44 7.55 -0.56 -15.61
N GLU A 45 7.98 -1.30 -16.61
CA GLU A 45 8.46 -2.67 -16.45
C GLU A 45 9.79 -2.72 -15.68
N HIS A 46 10.51 -1.62 -15.76
CA HIS A 46 11.87 -1.50 -15.24
C HIS A 46 12.04 -0.21 -14.45
N VAL A 47 12.76 -0.29 -13.34
CA VAL A 47 13.10 0.90 -12.53
C VAL A 47 13.84 1.98 -13.35
N PHE A 48 14.58 1.59 -14.39
CA PHE A 48 15.33 2.51 -15.25
C PHE A 48 14.47 3.27 -16.26
N GLU A 49 13.21 2.90 -16.44
CA GLU A 49 12.24 3.66 -17.22
C GLU A 49 11.77 4.92 -16.49
N ILE A 50 11.93 4.95 -15.17
CA ILE A 50 11.71 6.17 -14.38
C ILE A 50 12.93 7.07 -14.55
N PRO A 51 12.76 8.33 -14.99
CA PRO A 51 13.86 9.27 -15.10
C PRO A 51 14.65 9.37 -13.79
N LYS A 52 15.98 9.30 -13.88
CA LYS A 52 16.87 9.27 -12.71
C LYS A 52 16.63 10.45 -11.77
N GLU A 53 16.53 11.65 -12.33
CA GLU A 53 16.29 12.89 -11.57
C GLU A 53 14.97 12.86 -10.78
N LYS A 54 13.92 12.29 -11.37
CA LYS A 54 12.62 12.11 -10.71
C LYS A 54 12.73 11.14 -9.53
N CYS A 55 13.39 10.02 -9.75
CA CYS A 55 13.61 9.00 -8.74
C CYS A 55 14.43 9.54 -7.56
N GLU A 56 15.53 10.25 -7.84
CA GLU A 56 16.39 10.88 -6.82
C GLU A 56 15.64 11.98 -6.06
N SER A 57 14.90 12.85 -6.76
CA SER A 57 14.12 13.92 -6.15
C SER A 57 13.04 13.38 -5.19
N CYS A 58 12.34 12.33 -5.60
CA CYS A 58 11.37 11.66 -4.73
C CYS A 58 12.07 11.01 -3.52
N PHE A 59 13.18 10.32 -3.74
CA PHE A 59 13.94 9.71 -2.65
C PHE A 59 14.47 10.73 -1.65
N ASP A 60 15.03 11.85 -2.10
CA ASP A 60 15.51 12.92 -1.22
C ASP A 60 14.41 13.45 -0.31
N PHE A 61 13.19 13.59 -0.82
CA PHE A 61 12.05 13.96 0.00
C PHE A 61 11.72 12.89 1.05
N LEU A 62 11.72 11.61 0.70
CA LEU A 62 11.41 10.51 1.61
C LEU A 62 12.52 10.28 2.64
N ARG A 63 13.77 10.43 2.23
CA ARG A 63 14.96 10.22 3.07
C ARG A 63 14.95 11.10 4.32
N GLU A 64 14.51 12.36 4.20
CA GLU A 64 14.42 13.29 5.32
C GLU A 64 13.56 12.73 6.49
N TYR A 65 12.53 11.96 6.16
CA TYR A 65 11.70 11.31 7.18
C TYR A 65 12.31 10.01 7.68
N LEU A 66 12.79 9.16 6.79
CA LEU A 66 13.33 7.83 7.14
C LEU A 66 14.56 7.93 8.04
N GLU A 67 15.51 8.83 7.73
CA GLU A 67 16.72 9.06 8.55
C GLU A 67 16.38 9.64 9.93
N ASN A 68 15.26 10.34 10.06
CA ASN A 68 14.78 10.90 11.33
C ASN A 68 13.76 10.01 12.06
N LYS A 69 13.75 8.70 11.79
CA LYS A 69 12.85 7.71 12.40
C LYS A 69 11.36 7.96 12.10
N GLY A 70 11.09 8.65 11.00
CA GLY A 70 9.73 8.85 10.50
C GLY A 70 9.24 7.63 9.72
N ASN A 71 7.94 7.62 9.44
CA ASN A 71 7.27 6.58 8.71
C ASN A 71 6.75 7.11 7.37
N ILE A 72 6.73 6.24 6.37
CA ILE A 72 6.15 6.52 5.05
C ILE A 72 4.86 5.72 4.91
N PHE A 73 3.77 6.41 4.58
CA PHE A 73 2.47 5.81 4.31
C PHE A 73 2.08 6.09 2.86
N SER A 74 1.74 5.04 2.11
CA SER A 74 1.26 5.15 0.74
C SER A 74 -0.17 4.63 0.61
N THR A 75 -1.00 5.35 -0.14
CA THR A 75 -2.31 4.90 -0.60
C THR A 75 -2.29 4.44 -2.05
N ASN A 76 -1.14 4.58 -2.72
CA ASN A 76 -0.97 4.18 -4.11
C ASN A 76 -0.81 2.67 -4.23
N TYR A 77 -1.36 2.14 -5.31
CA TYR A 77 -1.28 0.70 -5.63
C TYR A 77 -0.08 0.35 -6.50
N ASP A 78 0.55 1.37 -7.13
CA ASP A 78 1.60 1.23 -8.11
C ASP A 78 2.95 0.79 -7.51
N LEU A 79 3.94 0.58 -8.39
CA LEU A 79 5.30 0.19 -8.03
C LEU A 79 6.24 1.38 -7.88
N LEU A 80 5.79 2.63 -8.08
CA LEU A 80 6.69 3.77 -8.11
C LEU A 80 7.47 3.96 -6.81
N LEU A 81 6.77 3.88 -5.66
CA LEU A 81 7.44 3.94 -4.35
C LEU A 81 8.45 2.80 -4.18
N TYR A 82 8.07 1.57 -4.55
CA TYR A 82 8.97 0.41 -4.50
C TYR A 82 10.23 0.66 -5.34
N TRP A 83 10.08 1.13 -6.59
CA TRP A 83 11.20 1.43 -7.48
C TRP A 83 12.12 2.54 -6.95
N VAL A 84 11.54 3.61 -6.38
CA VAL A 84 12.31 4.71 -5.79
C VAL A 84 13.17 4.21 -4.64
N LEU A 85 12.60 3.44 -3.72
CA LEU A 85 13.31 2.93 -2.55
C LEU A 85 14.38 1.90 -2.93
N MET A 86 14.07 0.99 -3.85
CA MET A 86 15.01 -0.04 -4.31
C MET A 86 16.21 0.57 -5.05
N ARG A 87 15.97 1.52 -5.96
CA ARG A 87 17.05 2.15 -6.76
C ARG A 87 18.06 2.91 -5.92
N ASN A 88 17.61 3.46 -4.81
CA ASN A 88 18.44 4.28 -3.92
C ASN A 88 19.00 3.50 -2.72
N ASN A 89 18.84 2.16 -2.67
CA ASN A 89 19.26 1.30 -1.57
C ASN A 89 18.88 1.88 -0.20
N ALA A 90 17.58 2.18 -0.05
CA ALA A 90 17.05 2.86 1.12
C ALA A 90 17.07 1.94 2.36
N GLU A 91 18.19 1.89 3.08
CA GLU A 91 18.43 0.99 4.23
C GLU A 91 17.40 1.16 5.35
N PHE A 92 16.84 2.37 5.52
CA PHE A 92 15.83 2.66 6.54
C PHE A 92 14.40 2.44 6.07
N ALA A 93 14.20 2.02 4.81
CA ALA A 93 12.89 1.75 4.23
C ALA A 93 12.51 0.29 4.43
N ILE A 94 12.02 -0.04 5.61
CA ILE A 94 11.64 -1.41 5.99
C ILE A 94 10.14 -1.56 5.83
N ASP A 95 9.69 -2.50 5.01
CA ASP A 95 8.26 -2.74 4.72
C ASP A 95 7.66 -3.93 5.49
N GLY A 96 8.43 -4.48 6.43
CA GLY A 96 7.99 -5.53 7.33
C GLY A 96 8.14 -6.95 6.78
N PHE A 97 8.56 -7.09 5.51
CA PHE A 97 8.79 -8.40 4.87
C PHE A 97 10.21 -8.91 5.09
N GLY A 98 10.36 -10.22 5.14
CA GLY A 98 11.65 -10.90 5.26
C GLY A 98 11.54 -12.36 4.89
N ARG A 99 12.67 -13.04 4.76
CA ARG A 99 12.75 -14.46 4.40
C ARG A 99 12.73 -15.34 5.64
N GLU A 100 12.19 -16.54 5.51
CA GLU A 100 12.32 -17.60 6.52
C GLU A 100 13.55 -18.43 6.27
N LEU A 101 14.10 -19.00 7.34
CA LEU A 101 15.08 -20.06 7.22
C LEU A 101 14.38 -21.32 6.72
N GLU A 102 14.93 -21.98 5.69
CA GLU A 102 14.34 -23.20 5.14
C GLU A 102 14.39 -24.34 6.16
N ASN A 103 15.51 -24.48 6.88
CA ASN A 103 15.72 -25.53 7.86
C ASN A 103 16.22 -24.95 9.19
N PRO A 104 15.36 -24.35 10.03
CA PRO A 104 15.78 -23.73 11.29
C PRO A 104 16.41 -24.73 12.27
N GLU A 105 16.12 -26.02 12.13
CA GLU A 105 16.64 -27.11 12.99
C GLU A 105 18.01 -27.65 12.52
N GLU A 106 18.44 -27.33 11.29
CA GLU A 106 19.67 -27.85 10.66
C GLU A 106 20.76 -26.77 10.51
N ILE A 107 20.80 -25.75 11.37
CA ILE A 107 21.84 -24.73 11.31
C ILE A 107 23.20 -25.36 11.69
N ILE A 108 24.06 -25.58 10.68
CA ILE A 108 25.42 -26.05 10.87
C ILE A 108 26.34 -24.87 11.16
N ILE A 109 27.05 -24.92 12.27
CA ILE A 109 27.98 -23.84 12.64
C ILE A 109 29.10 -23.76 11.60
N GLY A 110 29.14 -22.62 10.88
CA GLY A 110 30.18 -22.36 9.85
C GLY A 110 29.64 -22.41 8.41
N GLU A 111 28.41 -22.81 8.19
CA GLU A 111 27.72 -22.71 6.90
C GLU A 111 26.76 -21.52 6.88
N GLU A 112 26.59 -20.90 5.70
CA GLU A 112 25.58 -19.84 5.54
C GLU A 112 24.19 -20.49 5.56
N PRO A 113 23.24 -19.95 6.36
CA PRO A 113 21.90 -20.51 6.45
C PRO A 113 21.15 -20.33 5.12
N GLU A 114 20.43 -21.36 4.70
CA GLU A 114 19.54 -21.30 3.55
C GLU A 114 18.23 -20.60 3.92
N PHE A 115 17.80 -19.65 3.07
CA PHE A 115 16.57 -18.89 3.23
C PHE A 115 15.59 -19.24 2.12
N SER A 116 14.31 -19.28 2.49
CA SER A 116 13.19 -19.36 1.55
C SER A 116 13.25 -18.24 0.52
N ASP A 117 12.83 -18.53 -0.70
CA ASP A 117 12.70 -17.50 -1.75
C ASP A 117 11.55 -16.51 -1.50
N GLU A 118 10.56 -16.90 -0.71
CA GLU A 118 9.41 -16.06 -0.42
C GLU A 118 9.72 -14.99 0.65
N LEU A 119 9.26 -13.77 0.38
CA LEU A 119 9.24 -12.69 1.37
C LEU A 119 7.91 -12.72 2.11
N ILE A 120 7.95 -13.05 3.41
CA ILE A 120 6.77 -13.16 4.27
C ILE A 120 6.70 -11.94 5.19
N TRP A 121 5.51 -11.33 5.28
CA TRP A 121 5.28 -10.21 6.18
C TRP A 121 5.24 -10.65 7.65
N GLY A 122 5.85 -9.84 8.50
CA GLY A 122 5.93 -10.07 9.95
C GLY A 122 7.36 -10.26 10.45
N LYS A 123 8.29 -10.67 9.58
CA LYS A 123 9.70 -10.89 9.95
C LYS A 123 10.37 -9.61 10.45
N HIS A 124 10.08 -8.47 9.79
CA HIS A 124 10.59 -7.15 10.17
C HIS A 124 9.46 -6.17 10.57
N LYS A 125 8.34 -6.71 11.07
CA LYS A 125 7.17 -5.91 11.45
C LYS A 125 7.46 -4.85 12.50
N LYS A 126 8.38 -5.13 13.44
CA LYS A 126 8.72 -4.21 14.55
C LYS A 126 9.53 -3.00 14.08
N GLU A 127 10.33 -3.21 13.06
CA GLU A 127 11.20 -2.21 12.44
C GLU A 127 10.55 -1.53 11.24
N GLN A 128 9.31 -1.89 10.90
CA GLN A 128 8.61 -1.41 9.70
C GLN A 128 8.45 0.10 9.72
N THR A 129 8.88 0.74 8.63
CA THR A 129 8.82 2.19 8.40
C THR A 129 8.05 2.57 7.13
N VAL A 130 7.75 1.59 6.25
CA VAL A 130 7.00 1.79 5.01
C VAL A 130 5.71 0.99 5.05
N PHE A 131 4.57 1.67 4.84
CA PHE A 131 3.23 1.12 5.02
C PHE A 131 2.35 1.40 3.80
N TYR A 132 1.78 0.36 3.19
CA TYR A 132 0.82 0.50 2.08
C TYR A 132 -0.60 0.37 2.60
N LEU A 133 -1.24 1.51 2.91
CA LEU A 133 -2.54 1.60 3.58
C LEU A 133 -3.70 0.94 2.82
N HIS A 134 -3.63 0.96 1.50
CA HIS A 134 -4.63 0.36 0.61
C HIS A 134 -4.11 -0.88 -0.13
N GLY A 135 -2.94 -1.38 0.26
CA GLY A 135 -2.25 -2.45 -0.46
C GLY A 135 -1.42 -1.92 -1.63
N THR A 136 -0.80 -2.83 -2.37
CA THR A 136 0.03 -2.50 -3.54
C THR A 136 0.23 -3.75 -4.41
N LEU A 137 0.60 -3.57 -5.66
CA LEU A 137 0.75 -4.61 -6.69
C LEU A 137 1.58 -5.83 -6.26
N PRO A 138 2.73 -5.71 -5.58
CA PRO A 138 3.57 -6.87 -5.27
C PRO A 138 3.15 -7.63 -4.00
N ILE A 139 2.09 -7.21 -3.29
CA ILE A 139 1.68 -7.84 -2.02
C ILE A 139 0.44 -8.71 -2.24
N PHE A 140 0.52 -9.98 -1.80
CA PHE A 140 -0.54 -10.98 -1.97
C PHE A 140 -0.93 -11.59 -0.63
N ASP A 141 -2.20 -11.97 -0.51
CA ASP A 141 -2.75 -12.72 0.63
C ASP A 141 -3.03 -14.15 0.18
N THR A 142 -2.20 -15.09 0.61
CA THR A 142 -2.36 -16.52 0.30
C THR A 142 -3.46 -17.19 1.14
N GLY A 143 -3.99 -16.47 2.14
CA GLY A 143 -4.93 -17.01 3.14
C GLY A 143 -4.24 -17.55 4.38
N ILE A 144 -2.97 -17.88 4.31
CA ILE A 144 -2.09 -18.30 5.43
C ILE A 144 -1.15 -17.14 5.75
N ASP A 145 -0.38 -16.72 4.76
CA ASP A 145 0.63 -15.69 4.88
C ASP A 145 0.35 -14.50 3.95
N ILE A 146 0.91 -13.37 4.32
CA ILE A 146 1.01 -12.21 3.44
C ILE A 146 2.41 -12.24 2.85
N ILE A 147 2.50 -12.34 1.54
CA ILE A 147 3.75 -12.46 0.81
C ILE A 147 3.98 -11.27 -0.11
N LYS A 148 5.23 -11.03 -0.47
CA LYS A 148 5.60 -9.98 -1.41
C LYS A 148 6.49 -10.52 -2.52
N GLU A 149 6.12 -10.26 -3.76
CA GLU A 149 7.00 -10.43 -4.91
C GLU A 149 8.09 -9.34 -4.90
N GLN A 150 9.29 -9.74 -5.27
CA GLN A 150 10.43 -8.84 -5.38
C GLN A 150 11.06 -8.92 -6.77
N TYR A 151 11.69 -7.81 -7.17
CA TYR A 151 12.55 -7.80 -8.33
C TYR A 151 13.77 -8.71 -8.09
N ASP A 152 14.12 -9.50 -9.08
CA ASP A 152 15.38 -10.24 -9.13
C ASP A 152 16.05 -10.07 -10.50
N SER A 153 17.24 -10.63 -10.66
CA SER A 153 18.02 -10.54 -11.89
C SER A 153 17.53 -11.46 -13.02
N GLN A 154 16.58 -12.35 -12.74
CA GLN A 154 16.14 -13.39 -13.68
C GLN A 154 14.75 -13.09 -14.25
N HIS A 155 13.87 -12.44 -13.47
CA HIS A 155 12.48 -12.20 -13.84
C HIS A 155 12.08 -10.76 -13.51
N TYR A 156 11.34 -10.12 -14.42
CA TYR A 156 10.75 -8.83 -14.16
C TYR A 156 9.66 -8.92 -13.10
N LEU A 157 9.61 -7.94 -12.21
CA LEU A 157 8.62 -7.92 -11.12
C LEU A 157 7.18 -7.92 -11.65
N LEU A 158 6.91 -7.17 -12.72
CA LEU A 158 5.59 -7.15 -13.35
C LEU A 158 5.21 -8.49 -13.96
N GLU A 159 6.16 -9.23 -14.52
CA GLU A 159 5.93 -10.58 -15.03
C GLU A 159 5.51 -11.53 -13.89
N LYS A 160 6.21 -11.51 -12.76
CA LYS A 160 5.83 -12.29 -11.58
C LYS A 160 4.42 -11.95 -11.09
N ILE A 161 4.11 -10.66 -10.96
CA ILE A 161 2.78 -10.18 -10.55
C ILE A 161 1.70 -10.66 -11.53
N ASN A 162 1.93 -10.53 -12.84
CA ASN A 162 0.99 -10.96 -13.86
C ASN A 162 0.78 -12.47 -13.84
N ASN A 163 1.84 -13.27 -13.69
CA ASN A 163 1.74 -14.72 -13.58
C ASN A 163 0.87 -15.15 -12.40
N ARG A 164 0.99 -14.49 -11.23
CA ARG A 164 0.09 -14.72 -10.09
C ARG A 164 -1.36 -14.37 -10.43
N MET A 165 -1.59 -13.22 -11.05
CA MET A 165 -2.95 -12.80 -11.42
C MET A 165 -3.60 -13.75 -12.44
N GLU A 166 -2.85 -14.27 -13.39
CA GLU A 166 -3.29 -15.30 -14.34
C GLU A 166 -3.65 -16.61 -13.61
N ASN A 167 -2.94 -16.94 -12.53
CA ASN A 167 -3.24 -18.05 -11.64
C ASN A 167 -4.35 -17.74 -10.62
N LYS A 168 -5.07 -16.61 -10.77
CA LYS A 168 -6.18 -16.16 -9.91
C LYS A 168 -5.77 -15.76 -8.49
N GLU A 169 -4.51 -15.48 -8.29
CA GLU A 169 -3.99 -14.83 -7.09
C GLU A 169 -3.95 -13.34 -7.36
N TYR A 170 -4.66 -12.55 -6.56
CA TYR A 170 -4.78 -11.11 -6.79
C TYR A 170 -4.05 -10.33 -5.71
N PRO A 171 -3.38 -9.22 -6.08
CA PRO A 171 -2.77 -8.32 -5.12
C PRO A 171 -3.78 -7.83 -4.08
N ILE A 172 -3.28 -7.45 -2.91
CA ILE A 172 -4.10 -6.82 -1.88
C ILE A 172 -4.44 -5.41 -2.32
N PHE A 173 -5.73 -5.16 -2.60
CA PHE A 173 -6.25 -3.84 -2.98
C PHE A 173 -7.51 -3.48 -2.20
N VAL A 174 -7.60 -2.22 -1.81
CA VAL A 174 -8.80 -1.62 -1.20
C VAL A 174 -9.40 -0.58 -2.17
N THR A 175 -9.97 -1.05 -3.28
CA THR A 175 -10.38 -0.21 -4.40
C THR A 175 -11.85 0.19 -4.39
N ALA A 176 -12.74 -0.65 -3.88
CA ALA A 176 -14.19 -0.50 -4.07
C ALA A 176 -14.92 -0.15 -2.77
N GLY A 177 -16.04 0.56 -2.93
CA GLY A 177 -16.98 0.85 -1.86
C GLY A 177 -16.77 2.21 -1.19
N GLY A 178 -17.72 2.57 -0.32
CA GLY A 178 -17.62 3.76 0.52
C GLY A 178 -16.57 3.60 1.62
N ALA A 179 -16.29 4.68 2.36
CA ALA A 179 -15.26 4.71 3.40
C ALA A 179 -15.43 3.60 4.46
N LYS A 180 -16.66 3.28 4.84
CA LYS A 180 -16.95 2.19 5.80
C LYS A 180 -16.61 0.82 5.24
N GLU A 181 -16.89 0.57 3.96
CA GLU A 181 -16.58 -0.70 3.29
C GLU A 181 -15.08 -0.86 3.09
N LYS A 182 -14.38 0.22 2.70
CA LYS A 182 -12.92 0.25 2.65
C LYS A 182 -12.29 -0.05 4.00
N LEU A 183 -12.74 0.62 5.06
CA LEU A 183 -12.27 0.37 6.43
C LEU A 183 -12.52 -1.08 6.85
N ASN A 184 -13.70 -1.62 6.56
CA ASN A 184 -14.01 -3.01 6.87
C ASN A 184 -13.05 -3.98 6.16
N ASN A 185 -12.76 -3.76 4.87
CA ASN A 185 -11.80 -4.56 4.12
C ASN A 185 -10.38 -4.45 4.70
N ILE A 186 -9.97 -3.24 5.10
CA ILE A 186 -8.69 -3.00 5.79
C ILE A 186 -8.61 -3.82 7.08
N MET A 187 -9.63 -3.73 7.94
CA MET A 187 -9.62 -4.38 9.25
C MET A 187 -9.68 -5.91 9.19
N HIS A 188 -10.12 -6.49 8.07
CA HIS A 188 -10.15 -7.95 7.87
C HIS A 188 -8.87 -8.54 7.26
N ASN A 189 -7.90 -7.71 6.88
CA ASN A 189 -6.61 -8.15 6.39
C ASN A 189 -5.51 -7.82 7.40
N LYS A 190 -4.70 -8.80 7.79
CA LYS A 190 -3.67 -8.67 8.84
C LYS A 190 -2.65 -7.56 8.54
N TYR A 191 -2.21 -7.43 7.29
CA TYR A 191 -1.25 -6.42 6.86
C TYR A 191 -1.87 -5.02 6.86
N LEU A 192 -3.03 -4.87 6.22
CA LEU A 192 -3.70 -3.58 6.10
C LEU A 192 -4.15 -3.02 7.45
N SER A 193 -4.68 -3.89 8.33
CA SER A 193 -5.08 -3.46 9.68
C SER A 193 -3.88 -2.95 10.47
N HIS A 194 -2.72 -3.61 10.35
CA HIS A 194 -1.49 -3.12 10.97
C HIS A 194 -1.07 -1.76 10.39
N CYS A 195 -1.06 -1.59 9.06
CA CYS A 195 -0.73 -0.31 8.43
C CYS A 195 -1.67 0.82 8.90
N TYR A 196 -2.97 0.54 9.01
CA TYR A 196 -3.96 1.48 9.52
C TYR A 196 -3.76 1.82 11.00
N GLU A 197 -3.43 0.83 11.83
CA GLU A 197 -3.11 1.03 13.24
C GLU A 197 -1.86 1.90 13.40
N GLN A 198 -0.82 1.67 12.61
CA GLN A 198 0.39 2.49 12.63
C GLN A 198 0.08 3.95 12.27
N LEU A 199 -0.72 4.22 11.25
CA LEU A 199 -1.17 5.58 10.95
C LEU A 199 -1.99 6.19 12.09
N SER A 200 -2.78 5.37 12.80
CA SER A 200 -3.63 5.81 13.92
C SER A 200 -2.84 6.13 15.21
N THR A 201 -1.54 5.88 15.24
CA THR A 201 -0.66 6.05 16.39
C THR A 201 0.57 6.91 16.12
N ILE A 202 0.61 7.59 14.97
CA ILE A 202 1.74 8.49 14.63
C ILE A 202 1.81 9.67 15.60
N GLU A 203 3.02 10.15 15.81
CA GLU A 203 3.35 11.27 16.68
C GLU A 203 3.88 12.47 15.89
N GLY A 204 3.90 13.64 16.52
CA GLY A 204 4.53 14.82 15.95
C GLY A 204 3.73 15.48 14.83
N SER A 205 4.15 15.34 13.59
CA SER A 205 3.50 15.99 12.42
C SER A 205 3.40 15.03 11.25
N LEU A 206 2.32 15.11 10.49
CA LEU A 206 2.11 14.38 9.26
C LEU A 206 2.24 15.32 8.06
N VAL A 207 3.05 14.95 7.07
CA VAL A 207 3.12 15.64 5.78
C VAL A 207 2.42 14.79 4.72
N VAL A 208 1.49 15.38 3.99
CA VAL A 208 0.67 14.71 2.97
C VAL A 208 0.98 15.30 1.61
N PHE A 209 1.34 14.43 0.66
CA PHE A 209 1.61 14.79 -0.72
C PHE A 209 0.78 13.93 -1.68
N GLY A 210 0.10 14.58 -2.65
CA GLY A 210 -0.64 13.89 -3.71
C GLY A 210 -1.90 13.12 -3.26
N PHE A 211 -2.43 13.40 -2.04
CA PHE A 211 -3.64 12.78 -1.53
C PHE A 211 -4.67 13.85 -1.16
N ASN A 212 -5.86 13.77 -1.75
CA ASN A 212 -6.88 14.80 -1.66
C ASN A 212 -7.97 14.57 -0.60
N PHE A 213 -7.91 13.47 0.16
CA PHE A 213 -8.94 13.11 1.15
C PHE A 213 -10.36 13.08 0.56
N GLY A 214 -10.54 12.36 -0.54
CA GLY A 214 -11.82 12.20 -1.20
C GLY A 214 -12.92 11.65 -0.28
N GLU A 215 -14.18 11.79 -0.68
CA GLU A 215 -15.33 11.34 0.11
C GLU A 215 -15.26 9.85 0.52
N TYR A 216 -14.70 9.02 -0.34
CA TYR A 216 -14.54 7.58 -0.10
C TYR A 216 -13.32 7.22 0.75
N ASP A 217 -12.52 8.21 1.18
CA ASP A 217 -11.28 8.00 1.94
C ASP A 217 -11.32 8.64 3.34
N THR A 218 -12.51 8.94 3.86
CA THR A 218 -12.69 9.53 5.19
C THR A 218 -12.13 8.65 6.31
N HIS A 219 -12.00 7.35 6.11
CA HIS A 219 -11.33 6.43 7.05
C HIS A 219 -9.86 6.82 7.31
N ILE A 220 -9.18 7.48 6.38
CA ILE A 220 -7.82 8.02 6.58
C ILE A 220 -7.87 9.23 7.54
N ILE A 221 -8.87 10.11 7.39
CA ILE A 221 -9.08 11.22 8.34
C ILE A 221 -9.38 10.66 9.74
N ASP A 222 -10.17 9.58 9.84
CA ASP A 222 -10.48 8.93 11.10
C ASP A 222 -9.21 8.36 11.77
N ALA A 223 -8.29 7.76 11.01
CA ALA A 223 -6.99 7.30 11.52
C ALA A 223 -6.14 8.47 12.05
N ILE A 224 -6.05 9.55 11.28
CA ILE A 224 -5.34 10.78 11.66
C ILE A 224 -5.94 11.36 12.96
N ASN A 225 -7.26 11.42 13.07
CA ASN A 225 -7.94 11.92 14.25
C ASN A 225 -7.72 11.02 15.49
N LYS A 226 -7.62 9.69 15.30
CA LYS A 226 -7.22 8.79 16.39
C LYS A 226 -5.81 9.13 16.89
N ALA A 227 -4.86 9.39 15.98
CA ALA A 227 -3.49 9.76 16.35
C ALA A 227 -3.43 11.07 17.15
N CYS A 228 -4.37 12.02 16.95
CA CYS A 228 -4.47 13.25 17.73
C CYS A 228 -4.81 13.00 19.21
N HIS A 229 -5.44 11.86 19.51
CA HIS A 229 -5.85 11.48 20.87
C HIS A 229 -5.02 10.32 21.44
N TYR A 230 -4.13 9.74 20.66
CA TYR A 230 -3.25 8.66 21.09
C TYR A 230 -2.17 9.20 22.04
N GLY A 231 -1.83 8.37 23.04
CA GLY A 231 -0.81 8.72 24.02
C GLY A 231 -1.31 9.50 25.24
N LYS A 232 -0.60 9.31 26.35
CA LYS A 232 -0.93 9.95 27.65
C LYS A 232 -0.20 11.26 27.86
N ARG A 233 0.90 11.51 27.12
CA ARG A 233 1.72 12.71 27.21
C ARG A 233 1.49 13.60 25.98
N ALA A 234 1.73 14.88 26.15
CA ALA A 234 1.59 15.83 25.02
C ALA A 234 2.49 15.51 23.83
N GLY A 235 3.64 14.86 24.05
CA GLY A 235 4.58 14.46 22.98
C GLY A 235 4.19 13.19 22.25
N ASP A 236 3.28 12.39 22.79
CA ASP A 236 2.93 11.06 22.27
C ASP A 236 1.70 11.13 21.34
N LYS A 237 1.51 12.22 20.60
CA LYS A 237 0.36 12.40 19.72
C LYS A 237 0.68 13.24 18.49
N LEU A 238 -0.20 13.15 17.49
CA LEU A 238 -0.15 14.00 16.32
C LEU A 238 -0.63 15.43 16.66
N HIS A 239 0.18 16.43 16.32
CA HIS A 239 -0.13 17.84 16.58
C HIS A 239 -0.63 18.59 15.35
N SER A 240 -0.13 18.23 14.18
CA SER A 240 -0.45 18.97 12.94
C SER A 240 -0.35 18.08 11.70
N VAL A 241 -1.14 18.45 10.69
CA VAL A 241 -1.07 17.89 9.34
C VAL A 241 -0.70 19.00 8.37
N TYR A 242 0.28 18.74 7.51
CA TYR A 242 0.69 19.61 6.42
C TYR A 242 0.22 18.99 5.11
N ILE A 243 -0.72 19.64 4.42
CA ILE A 243 -1.35 19.11 3.20
C ILE A 243 -0.83 19.87 1.98
N GLY A 244 -0.25 19.13 1.03
CA GLY A 244 0.22 19.66 -0.23
C GLY A 244 -0.95 20.03 -1.15
N VAL A 245 -0.98 21.26 -1.60
CA VAL A 245 -1.98 21.84 -2.51
C VAL A 245 -1.30 22.11 -3.84
N TYR A 246 -1.83 21.55 -4.92
CA TYR A 246 -1.28 21.70 -6.27
C TYR A 246 -2.01 22.74 -7.10
N SER A 247 -3.34 22.88 -6.91
CA SER A 247 -4.24 23.77 -7.65
C SER A 247 -5.16 24.58 -6.72
N ASP A 248 -5.83 25.58 -7.26
CA ASP A 248 -6.84 26.35 -6.52
C ASP A 248 -8.08 25.50 -6.18
N GLU A 249 -8.38 24.48 -7.00
CA GLU A 249 -9.44 23.51 -6.75
C GLU A 249 -9.10 22.66 -5.52
N ASP A 250 -7.83 22.16 -5.43
CA ASP A 250 -7.36 21.42 -4.26
C ASP A 250 -7.43 22.30 -3.00
N LEU A 251 -7.01 23.57 -3.11
CA LEU A 251 -7.07 24.48 -1.98
C LEU A 251 -8.50 24.62 -1.45
N LYS A 252 -9.46 24.89 -2.34
CA LYS A 252 -10.88 25.01 -1.97
C LYS A 252 -11.42 23.72 -1.37
N HIS A 253 -11.04 22.57 -1.95
CA HIS A 253 -11.45 21.26 -1.42
C HIS A 253 -10.94 21.06 0.00
N ILE A 254 -9.64 21.30 0.25
CA ILE A 254 -9.06 21.14 1.59
C ILE A 254 -9.69 22.13 2.59
N GLU A 255 -9.94 23.37 2.21
CA GLU A 255 -10.67 24.36 3.06
C GLU A 255 -12.07 23.87 3.44
N ASN A 256 -12.76 23.20 2.53
CA ASN A 256 -14.09 22.65 2.79
C ASN A 256 -14.09 21.44 3.73
N ILE A 257 -12.97 20.74 3.90
CA ILE A 257 -12.89 19.54 4.73
C ILE A 257 -12.00 19.71 5.97
N GLU A 258 -11.25 20.81 6.11
CA GLU A 258 -10.28 20.98 7.21
C GLU A 258 -10.95 20.91 8.61
N TYR A 259 -12.23 21.26 8.72
CA TYR A 259 -12.99 21.12 9.97
C TYR A 259 -13.15 19.67 10.45
N LYS A 260 -12.91 18.69 9.58
CA LYS A 260 -12.98 17.26 9.92
C LYS A 260 -11.75 16.77 10.69
N PHE A 261 -10.65 17.52 10.66
CA PHE A 261 -9.41 17.17 11.36
C PHE A 261 -9.42 17.71 12.79
N MET A 262 -8.97 16.88 13.73
CA MET A 262 -8.88 17.22 15.15
C MET A 262 -7.51 17.84 15.53
N CYS A 263 -6.64 18.05 14.57
CA CYS A 263 -5.36 18.72 14.74
C CYS A 263 -5.26 19.94 13.83
N LYS A 264 -4.18 20.71 14.00
CA LYS A 264 -3.93 21.88 13.14
C LYS A 264 -3.64 21.43 11.71
N VAL A 265 -4.41 21.98 10.75
CA VAL A 265 -4.17 21.80 9.32
C VAL A 265 -3.35 22.98 8.80
N ASN A 266 -2.22 22.68 8.15
CA ASN A 266 -1.40 23.65 7.44
C ASN A 266 -1.40 23.26 5.96
N LYS A 267 -1.46 24.24 5.08
CA LYS A 267 -1.41 24.04 3.62
C LYS A 267 -0.07 24.50 3.08
N TYR A 268 0.52 23.76 2.16
CA TYR A 268 1.75 24.14 1.47
C TYR A 268 1.61 23.94 -0.04
N ASN A 269 2.39 24.67 -0.82
CA ASN A 269 2.39 24.54 -2.28
C ASN A 269 3.13 23.24 -2.67
N ALA A 270 2.40 22.22 -3.11
CA ALA A 270 2.95 20.91 -3.49
C ALA A 270 3.98 21.00 -4.62
N ARG A 271 3.89 22.00 -5.51
CA ARG A 271 4.83 22.23 -6.61
C ARG A 271 6.25 22.55 -6.12
N THR A 272 6.39 23.08 -4.90
CA THR A 272 7.71 23.40 -4.33
C THR A 272 8.43 22.18 -3.76
N ALA A 273 7.73 21.08 -3.52
CA ALA A 273 8.31 19.86 -2.96
C ALA A 273 9.20 19.10 -3.97
N LYS A 274 9.07 19.37 -5.28
CA LYS A 274 9.87 18.77 -6.37
C LYS A 274 9.99 17.25 -6.31
N ILE A 275 8.88 16.57 -5.98
CA ILE A 275 8.89 15.10 -5.77
C ILE A 275 8.86 14.35 -7.09
N TRP A 276 8.17 14.87 -8.10
CA TRP A 276 8.03 14.26 -9.44
C TRP A 276 8.25 15.28 -10.56
#